data_bed2af877e2d1befd09e859e4c1f6d46
#
_entry.id   bed2af877e2d1befd09e859e4c1f6d46
#
_cell.length_a   1.000
_cell.length_b   1.000
_cell.length_c   1.000
_cell.angle_alpha   90.00
_cell.angle_beta   90.00
_cell.angle_gamma   90.00
#
_symmetry.space_group_name_H-M   'P 1'
#
loop_
_entity.id
_entity.type
_entity.pdbx_description
1 polymer ?
#
loop_
_entity_poly.entity_id
_entity_poly.type
_entity_poly.pdbx_seq_one_letter_code
_entity_poly.pdbx_strand_id
1 'polypeptide(L)'
;MTDRLVGMLALFAYSFLSNVALAVVPHEPAVLWAGPRLGIWSTALAATAGTVLAACVDHAVFVPIVTRLEQRRGVAPGLLQRWFARAPFAILAASGLTPLPLFPFKALAFTACYPLGRYCGALAAGRLPRYLLLAWLGVAVHLPTALFIALFVLLMIPTVRILFGPRHA
;
A
#
# COMPACT_ATOMS: atom_id res chain seq x y z
N MET A 1 -2.51 3.37 -28.86
CA MET A 1 -3.14 2.38 -27.92
C MET A 1 -2.08 1.61 -27.12
N THR A 2 -1.02 1.19 -27.74
CA THR A 2 0.10 0.42 -27.13
C THR A 2 0.76 1.16 -25.96
N ASP A 3 1.09 2.44 -26.13
CA ASP A 3 1.77 3.25 -25.10
C ASP A 3 0.95 3.41 -23.81
N ARG A 4 -0.37 3.51 -23.95
CA ARG A 4 -1.27 3.62 -22.79
C ARG A 4 -1.34 2.30 -22.01
N LEU A 5 -1.40 1.17 -22.70
CA LEU A 5 -1.35 -0.15 -22.08
C LEU A 5 -0.02 -0.39 -21.36
N VAL A 6 1.09 -0.04 -22.00
CA VAL A 6 2.44 -0.13 -21.39
C VAL A 6 2.50 0.73 -20.13
N GLY A 7 2.00 1.96 -20.18
CA GLY A 7 1.94 2.85 -19.01
C GLY A 7 1.10 2.28 -17.85
N MET A 8 -0.05 1.67 -18.16
CA MET A 8 -0.90 1.03 -17.15
C MET A 8 -0.22 -0.20 -16.52
N LEU A 9 0.42 -1.04 -17.32
CA LEU A 9 1.17 -2.20 -16.85
C LEU A 9 2.38 -1.79 -16.00
N ALA A 10 3.10 -0.74 -16.41
CA ALA A 10 4.21 -0.20 -15.64
C ALA A 10 3.75 0.35 -14.28
N LEU A 11 2.64 1.08 -14.24
CA LEU A 11 2.05 1.58 -13.00
C LEU A 11 1.55 0.46 -12.09
N PHE A 12 0.90 -0.56 -12.67
CA PHE A 12 0.49 -1.76 -11.95
C PHE A 12 1.68 -2.47 -11.32
N ALA A 13 2.72 -2.76 -12.10
CA ALA A 13 3.93 -3.43 -11.63
C ALA A 13 4.65 -2.60 -10.56
N TYR A 14 4.76 -1.28 -10.75
CA TYR A 14 5.33 -0.39 -9.76
C TYR A 14 4.52 -0.36 -8.46
N SER A 15 3.19 -0.27 -8.55
CA SER A 15 2.29 -0.31 -7.38
C SER A 15 2.35 -1.66 -6.67
N PHE A 16 2.52 -2.75 -7.39
CA PHE A 16 2.75 -4.07 -6.82
C PHE A 16 4.07 -4.11 -6.04
N LEU A 17 5.19 -3.80 -6.70
CA LEU A 17 6.53 -3.86 -6.10
C LEU A 17 6.68 -2.93 -4.89
N SER A 18 6.10 -1.73 -4.95
CA SER A 18 6.15 -0.75 -3.86
C SER A 18 5.33 -1.14 -2.63
N ASN A 19 4.35 -2.05 -2.77
CA ASN A 19 3.46 -2.47 -1.68
C ASN A 19 3.76 -3.88 -1.15
N VAL A 20 4.58 -4.67 -1.82
CA VAL A 20 5.01 -6.00 -1.34
C VAL A 20 5.86 -5.85 -0.08
N ALA A 21 5.67 -6.73 0.88
CA ALA A 21 6.38 -6.80 2.16
C ALA A 21 6.23 -5.53 3.00
N LEU A 22 7.26 -4.72 3.11
CA LEU A 22 7.32 -3.58 4.03
C LEU A 22 6.64 -2.30 3.48
N ALA A 23 6.23 -2.27 2.22
CA ALA A 23 5.62 -1.10 1.57
C ALA A 23 6.44 0.20 1.79
N VAL A 24 7.74 0.12 1.56
CA VAL A 24 8.73 1.15 1.92
C VAL A 24 8.83 2.23 0.85
N VAL A 25 8.55 1.87 -0.42
CA VAL A 25 8.70 2.79 -1.55
C VAL A 25 7.41 3.58 -1.76
N PRO A 26 7.46 4.93 -1.73
CA PRO A 26 6.29 5.75 -1.98
C PRO A 26 5.86 5.63 -3.45
N HIS A 27 4.61 5.26 -3.69
CA HIS A 27 4.04 5.14 -5.04
C HIS A 27 3.03 6.24 -5.37
N GLU A 28 2.65 7.05 -4.39
CA GLU A 28 1.72 8.17 -4.55
C GLU A 28 2.16 9.18 -5.61
N PRO A 29 3.45 9.58 -5.70
CA PRO A 29 3.90 10.48 -6.77
C PRO A 29 3.71 9.88 -8.16
N ALA A 30 3.85 8.56 -8.32
CA ALA A 30 3.63 7.90 -9.59
C ALA A 30 2.14 7.91 -9.99
N VAL A 31 1.22 7.76 -9.04
CA VAL A 31 -0.22 7.85 -9.27
C VAL A 31 -0.62 9.28 -9.69
N LEU A 32 -0.11 10.29 -8.99
CA LEU A 32 -0.30 11.71 -9.36
C LEU A 32 0.20 11.98 -10.79
N TRP A 33 1.40 11.52 -11.12
CA TRP A 33 2.02 11.70 -12.44
C TRP A 33 1.28 10.94 -13.56
N ALA A 34 0.72 9.77 -13.27
CA ALA A 34 0.02 8.94 -14.24
C ALA A 34 -1.40 9.44 -14.54
N GLY A 35 -2.06 10.10 -13.60
CA GLY A 35 -3.43 10.60 -13.74
C GLY A 35 -3.69 11.37 -15.03
N PRO A 36 -2.93 12.44 -15.33
CA PRO A 36 -3.07 13.23 -16.58
C PRO A 36 -2.77 12.44 -17.86
N ARG A 37 -1.94 11.40 -17.77
CA ARG A 37 -1.44 10.63 -18.93
C ARG A 37 -2.31 9.44 -19.28
N LEU A 38 -2.76 8.71 -18.27
CA LEU A 38 -3.50 7.47 -18.45
C LEU A 38 -5.01 7.64 -18.24
N GLY A 39 -5.42 8.75 -17.62
CA GLY A 39 -6.78 9.01 -17.19
C GLY A 39 -7.03 8.53 -15.75
N ILE A 40 -7.94 9.21 -15.06
CA ILE A 40 -8.19 9.06 -13.62
C ILE A 40 -8.55 7.62 -13.26
N TRP A 41 -9.56 7.04 -13.92
CA TRP A 41 -10.04 5.69 -13.65
C TRP A 41 -9.01 4.61 -13.96
N SER A 42 -8.35 4.71 -15.14
CA SER A 42 -7.33 3.74 -15.54
C SER A 42 -6.16 3.71 -14.57
N THR A 43 -5.71 4.90 -14.12
CA THR A 43 -4.65 5.06 -13.13
C THR A 43 -5.04 4.46 -11.79
N ALA A 44 -6.23 4.80 -11.28
CA ALA A 44 -6.68 4.32 -9.98
C ALA A 44 -6.89 2.80 -9.98
N LEU A 45 -7.47 2.24 -11.03
CA LEU A 45 -7.68 0.80 -11.15
C LEU A 45 -6.38 0.03 -11.27
N ALA A 46 -5.43 0.49 -12.11
CA ALA A 46 -4.13 -0.16 -12.26
C ALA A 46 -3.34 -0.15 -10.94
N ALA A 47 -3.29 1.00 -10.24
CA ALA A 47 -2.61 1.12 -8.96
C ALA A 47 -3.29 0.27 -7.86
N THR A 48 -4.63 0.25 -7.81
CA THR A 48 -5.37 -0.57 -6.85
C THR A 48 -5.14 -2.05 -7.10
N ALA A 49 -5.22 -2.50 -8.36
CA ALA A 49 -4.98 -3.90 -8.73
C ALA A 49 -3.57 -4.36 -8.33
N GLY A 50 -2.54 -3.55 -8.60
CA GLY A 50 -1.17 -3.82 -8.17
C GLY A 50 -1.05 -3.95 -6.64
N THR A 51 -1.67 -3.04 -5.90
CA THR A 51 -1.69 -3.07 -4.42
C THR A 51 -2.42 -4.30 -3.87
N VAL A 52 -3.56 -4.67 -4.46
CA VAL A 52 -4.32 -5.86 -4.06
C VAL A 52 -3.54 -7.14 -4.35
N LEU A 53 -2.88 -7.23 -5.50
CA LEU A 53 -2.02 -8.38 -5.80
C LEU A 53 -0.86 -8.48 -4.79
N ALA A 54 -0.22 -7.36 -4.44
CA ALA A 54 0.80 -7.33 -3.38
C ALA A 54 0.24 -7.84 -2.04
N ALA A 55 -0.97 -7.43 -1.69
CA ALA A 55 -1.66 -7.88 -0.49
C ALA A 55 -1.94 -9.39 -0.50
N CYS A 56 -2.30 -9.97 -1.65
CA CYS A 56 -2.48 -11.42 -1.81
C CYS A 56 -1.17 -12.17 -1.57
N VAL A 57 -0.08 -11.69 -2.17
CA VAL A 57 1.25 -12.29 -1.98
C VAL A 57 1.70 -12.19 -0.53
N ASP A 58 1.58 -11.01 0.08
CA ASP A 58 1.93 -10.80 1.48
C ASP A 58 1.13 -11.72 2.41
N HIS A 59 -0.17 -11.83 2.19
CA HIS A 59 -1.03 -12.70 2.99
C HIS A 59 -0.61 -14.17 2.88
N ALA A 60 -0.35 -14.65 1.64
CA ALA A 60 0.06 -16.03 1.41
C ALA A 60 1.41 -16.36 2.05
N VAL A 61 2.33 -15.39 2.08
CA VAL A 61 3.68 -15.58 2.64
C VAL A 61 3.70 -15.37 4.15
N PHE A 62 3.12 -14.28 4.64
CA PHE A 62 3.28 -13.88 6.05
C PHE A 62 2.33 -14.57 7.02
N VAL A 63 1.09 -14.89 6.63
CA VAL A 63 0.15 -15.54 7.54
C VAL A 63 0.70 -16.86 8.07
N PRO A 64 1.19 -17.81 7.26
CA PRO A 64 1.72 -19.07 7.79
C PRO A 64 2.97 -18.87 8.66
N ILE A 65 3.80 -17.87 8.37
CA ILE A 65 5.00 -17.56 9.17
C ILE A 65 4.59 -17.02 10.54
N VAL A 66 3.70 -16.02 10.56
CA VAL A 66 3.24 -15.39 11.80
C VAL A 66 2.49 -16.38 12.68
N THR A 67 1.60 -17.19 12.11
CA THR A 67 0.86 -18.21 12.84
C THR A 67 1.80 -19.21 13.54
N ARG A 68 2.85 -19.68 12.84
CA ARG A 68 3.84 -20.58 13.44
C ARG A 68 4.62 -19.92 14.57
N LEU A 69 4.95 -18.65 14.45
CA LEU A 69 5.67 -17.90 15.48
C LEU A 69 4.82 -17.65 16.71
N GLU A 70 3.53 -17.30 16.54
CA GLU A 70 2.60 -17.08 17.65
C GLU A 70 2.29 -18.37 18.42
N GLN A 71 2.09 -19.49 17.72
CA GLN A 71 1.90 -20.80 18.35
C GLN A 71 3.07 -21.19 19.27
N ARG A 72 4.31 -20.78 18.90
CA ARG A 72 5.50 -21.02 19.73
C ARG A 72 5.59 -20.10 20.94
N ARG A 73 4.99 -18.90 20.87
CA ARG A 73 5.09 -17.89 21.93
C ARG A 73 4.04 -18.02 23.02
N GLY A 74 2.89 -18.62 22.74
CA GLY A 74 1.80 -18.82 23.72
C GLY A 74 1.25 -17.53 24.34
N VAL A 75 1.45 -16.37 23.68
CA VAL A 75 1.11 -15.03 24.21
C VAL A 75 -0.37 -14.75 23.95
N ALA A 76 -1.08 -14.33 24.98
CA ALA A 76 -2.47 -13.89 24.87
C ALA A 76 -2.57 -12.65 23.93
N PRO A 77 -3.70 -12.48 23.18
CA PRO A 77 -3.88 -11.37 22.26
C PRO A 77 -3.79 -10.02 23.00
N GLY A 78 -2.90 -9.16 22.50
CA GLY A 78 -2.68 -7.83 23.08
C GLY A 78 -3.90 -6.91 22.90
N LEU A 79 -3.90 -5.79 23.60
CA LEU A 79 -4.98 -4.79 23.53
C LEU A 79 -5.28 -4.35 22.10
N LEU A 80 -4.24 -4.15 21.29
CA LEU A 80 -4.34 -3.72 19.90
C LEU A 80 -5.02 -4.77 19.01
N GLN A 81 -4.74 -6.06 19.21
CA GLN A 81 -5.41 -7.17 18.52
C GLN A 81 -6.90 -7.25 18.88
N ARG A 82 -7.25 -7.01 20.16
CA ARG A 82 -8.66 -6.96 20.60
C ARG A 82 -9.42 -5.80 19.96
N TRP A 83 -8.80 -4.62 19.84
CA TRP A 83 -9.38 -3.49 19.13
C TRP A 83 -9.57 -3.77 17.64
N PHE A 84 -8.54 -4.32 17.00
CA PHE A 84 -8.60 -4.72 15.59
C PHE A 84 -9.72 -5.74 15.33
N ALA A 85 -9.91 -6.71 16.22
CA ALA A 85 -10.93 -7.75 16.09
C ALA A 85 -12.37 -7.22 16.09
N ARG A 86 -12.62 -6.00 16.62
CA ARG A 86 -13.96 -5.40 16.64
C ARG A 86 -14.44 -4.92 15.27
N ALA A 87 -13.54 -4.37 14.44
CA ALA A 87 -13.88 -3.82 13.14
C ALA A 87 -12.72 -3.93 12.14
N PRO A 88 -12.21 -5.13 11.85
CA PRO A 88 -10.99 -5.31 11.06
C PRO A 88 -11.11 -4.76 9.65
N PHE A 89 -12.26 -4.92 9.00
CA PHE A 89 -12.52 -4.38 7.66
C PHE A 89 -12.44 -2.84 7.65
N ALA A 90 -13.13 -2.18 8.58
CA ALA A 90 -13.16 -0.71 8.64
C ALA A 90 -11.77 -0.13 8.97
N ILE A 91 -11.03 -0.77 9.88
CA ILE A 91 -9.68 -0.33 10.25
C ILE A 91 -8.72 -0.46 9.05
N LEU A 92 -8.77 -1.58 8.32
CA LEU A 92 -7.94 -1.79 7.12
C LEU A 92 -8.33 -0.83 5.99
N ALA A 93 -9.61 -0.62 5.74
CA ALA A 93 -10.08 0.33 4.73
C ALA A 93 -9.66 1.77 5.09
N ALA A 94 -9.85 2.18 6.33
CA ALA A 94 -9.43 3.50 6.81
C ALA A 94 -7.90 3.70 6.72
N SER A 95 -7.11 2.67 7.06
CA SER A 95 -5.64 2.73 6.90
C SER A 95 -5.21 2.82 5.42
N GLY A 96 -5.97 2.20 4.52
CA GLY A 96 -5.77 2.32 3.07
C GLY A 96 -6.11 3.70 2.52
N LEU A 97 -7.12 4.35 3.07
CA LEU A 97 -7.58 5.69 2.67
C LEU A 97 -6.64 6.79 3.18
N THR A 98 -6.13 6.65 4.41
CA THR A 98 -5.27 7.64 5.05
C THR A 98 -3.79 7.44 4.69
N PRO A 99 -2.92 8.47 4.85
CA PRO A 99 -1.48 8.35 4.63
C PRO A 99 -0.75 7.63 5.78
N LEU A 100 -1.48 6.86 6.59
CA LEU A 100 -0.90 6.09 7.69
C LEU A 100 -0.05 4.92 7.15
N PRO A 101 1.03 4.56 7.85
CA PRO A 101 1.83 3.40 7.47
C PRO A 101 0.98 2.12 7.55
N LEU A 102 0.83 1.44 6.42
CA LEU A 102 -0.03 0.25 6.31
C LEU A 102 0.54 -0.96 7.06
N PHE A 103 1.86 -1.00 7.27
CA PHE A 103 2.56 -2.16 7.83
C PHE A 103 2.00 -2.64 9.19
N PRO A 104 1.74 -1.79 10.20
CA PRO A 104 1.17 -2.26 11.47
C PRO A 104 -0.19 -2.94 11.32
N PHE A 105 -1.03 -2.41 10.42
CA PHE A 105 -2.37 -2.97 10.16
C PHE A 105 -2.31 -4.28 9.37
N LYS A 106 -1.35 -4.42 8.44
CA LYS A 106 -1.04 -5.70 7.79
C LYS A 106 -0.64 -6.76 8.85
N ALA A 107 0.28 -6.41 9.73
CA ALA A 107 0.73 -7.32 10.79
C ALA A 107 -0.44 -7.78 11.67
N LEU A 108 -1.34 -6.88 12.08
CA LEU A 108 -2.55 -7.23 12.85
C LEU A 108 -3.49 -8.14 12.05
N ALA A 109 -3.68 -7.92 10.76
CA ALA A 109 -4.50 -8.78 9.93
C ALA A 109 -3.90 -10.19 9.80
N PHE A 110 -2.58 -10.30 9.70
CA PHE A 110 -1.87 -11.58 9.60
C PHE A 110 -1.91 -12.35 10.93
N THR A 111 -1.68 -11.69 12.06
CA THR A 111 -1.79 -12.30 13.39
C THR A 111 -3.21 -12.74 13.71
N ALA A 112 -4.22 -12.01 13.26
CA ALA A 112 -5.63 -12.35 13.38
C ALA A 112 -6.12 -13.41 12.38
N CYS A 113 -5.25 -13.93 11.50
CA CYS A 113 -5.60 -14.83 10.39
C CYS A 113 -6.80 -14.32 9.58
N TYR A 114 -6.86 -13.01 9.33
CA TYR A 114 -8.01 -12.37 8.69
C TYR A 114 -8.20 -12.91 7.26
N PRO A 115 -9.44 -13.31 6.85
CA PRO A 115 -9.67 -13.97 5.57
C PRO A 115 -9.19 -13.15 4.38
N LEU A 116 -8.45 -13.78 3.46
CA LEU A 116 -7.83 -13.14 2.29
C LEU A 116 -8.81 -12.27 1.50
N GLY A 117 -9.99 -12.78 1.16
CA GLY A 117 -10.97 -12.03 0.36
C GLY A 117 -11.45 -10.76 1.05
N ARG A 118 -11.69 -10.82 2.37
CA ARG A 118 -12.08 -9.64 3.17
C ARG A 118 -10.91 -8.67 3.33
N TYR A 119 -9.69 -9.17 3.49
CA TYR A 119 -8.48 -8.38 3.57
C TYR A 119 -8.24 -7.59 2.27
N CYS A 120 -8.27 -8.27 1.12
CA CYS A 120 -8.13 -7.64 -0.20
C CYS A 120 -9.27 -6.65 -0.48
N GLY A 121 -10.51 -7.01 -0.13
CA GLY A 121 -11.68 -6.12 -0.25
C GLY A 121 -11.57 -4.86 0.58
N ALA A 122 -11.10 -4.96 1.82
CA ALA A 122 -10.89 -3.79 2.69
C ALA A 122 -9.80 -2.87 2.14
N LEU A 123 -8.68 -3.44 1.66
CA LEU A 123 -7.62 -2.64 1.05
C LEU A 123 -8.08 -1.97 -0.26
N ALA A 124 -8.81 -2.69 -1.10
CA ALA A 124 -9.38 -2.11 -2.32
C ALA A 124 -10.34 -0.96 -2.00
N ALA A 125 -11.23 -1.15 -1.01
CA ALA A 125 -12.19 -0.13 -0.58
C ALA A 125 -11.52 1.14 -0.04
N GLY A 126 -10.37 1.04 0.60
CA GLY A 126 -9.60 2.19 1.08
C GLY A 126 -8.70 2.82 -0.01
N ARG A 127 -8.01 1.99 -0.79
CA ARG A 127 -7.02 2.43 -1.77
C ARG A 127 -7.64 3.02 -3.03
N LEU A 128 -8.73 2.45 -3.53
CA LEU A 128 -9.36 2.93 -4.76
C LEU A 128 -9.80 4.41 -4.66
N PRO A 129 -10.58 4.84 -3.64
CA PRO A 129 -10.95 6.25 -3.54
C PRO A 129 -9.73 7.15 -3.32
N ARG A 130 -8.71 6.71 -2.57
CA ARG A 130 -7.46 7.46 -2.43
C ARG A 130 -6.75 7.66 -3.76
N TYR A 131 -6.62 6.60 -4.58
CA TYR A 131 -5.96 6.71 -5.88
C TYR A 131 -6.78 7.48 -6.91
N LEU A 132 -8.12 7.42 -6.84
CA LEU A 132 -8.99 8.28 -7.63
C LEU A 132 -8.74 9.76 -7.28
N LEU A 133 -8.67 10.09 -5.99
CA LEU A 133 -8.39 11.45 -5.53
C LEU A 133 -7.00 11.92 -5.98
N LEU A 134 -5.97 11.09 -5.82
CA LEU A 134 -4.62 11.42 -6.25
C LEU A 134 -4.52 11.60 -7.77
N ALA A 135 -5.11 10.69 -8.55
CA ALA A 135 -5.13 10.79 -10.00
C ALA A 135 -5.90 12.03 -10.48
N TRP A 136 -7.02 12.36 -9.84
CA TRP A 136 -7.77 13.58 -10.10
C TRP A 136 -6.95 14.84 -9.74
N LEU A 137 -6.30 14.83 -8.59
CA LEU A 137 -5.42 15.93 -8.16
C LEU A 137 -4.28 16.14 -9.15
N GLY A 138 -3.69 15.06 -9.68
CA GLY A 138 -2.68 15.13 -10.73
C GLY A 138 -3.18 15.80 -12.02
N VAL A 139 -4.45 15.61 -12.37
CA VAL A 139 -5.10 16.31 -13.50
C VAL A 139 -5.38 17.77 -13.17
N ALA A 140 -5.88 18.05 -11.96
CA ALA A 140 -6.29 19.40 -11.55
C ALA A 140 -5.09 20.35 -11.37
N VAL A 141 -3.98 19.84 -10.84
CA VAL A 141 -2.81 20.63 -10.48
C VAL A 141 -1.67 20.45 -11.47
N HIS A 142 -1.74 20.82 -12.68
CA HIS A 142 -0.74 20.67 -13.76
C HIS A 142 0.72 20.85 -13.29
N LEU A 143 1.20 19.93 -12.45
CA LEU A 143 2.53 19.99 -11.84
C LEU A 143 3.62 19.59 -12.85
N PRO A 144 4.74 20.30 -12.93
CA PRO A 144 5.86 19.91 -13.78
C PRO A 144 6.48 18.60 -13.29
N THR A 145 6.93 17.76 -14.22
CA THR A 145 7.55 16.46 -13.92
C THR A 145 8.71 16.55 -12.92
N ALA A 146 9.45 17.66 -12.94
CA ALA A 146 10.53 17.92 -12.01
C ALA A 146 10.05 17.94 -10.54
N LEU A 147 8.84 18.46 -10.28
CA LEU A 147 8.29 18.51 -8.93
C LEU A 147 7.90 17.11 -8.43
N PHE A 148 7.41 16.22 -9.31
CA PHE A 148 7.14 14.83 -8.96
C PHE A 148 8.43 14.09 -8.60
N ILE A 149 9.51 14.30 -9.35
CA ILE A 149 10.82 13.74 -9.05
C ILE A 149 11.33 14.26 -7.71
N ALA A 150 11.23 15.56 -7.46
CA ALA A 150 11.64 16.16 -6.20
C ALA A 150 10.83 15.61 -5.01
N LEU A 151 9.50 15.48 -5.17
CA LEU A 151 8.62 14.89 -4.15
C LEU A 151 8.99 13.42 -3.89
N PHE A 152 9.25 12.65 -4.94
CA PHE A 152 9.68 11.25 -4.81
C PHE A 152 11.00 11.14 -4.06
N VAL A 153 12.01 11.93 -4.42
CA VAL A 153 13.31 11.96 -3.74
C VAL A 153 13.14 12.36 -2.28
N LEU A 154 12.34 13.37 -1.99
CA LEU A 154 12.08 13.84 -0.63
C LEU A 154 11.45 12.73 0.23
N LEU A 155 10.46 12.01 -0.30
CA LEU A 155 9.79 10.91 0.38
C LEU A 155 10.70 9.68 0.57
N MET A 156 11.73 9.52 -0.28
CA MET A 156 12.71 8.45 -0.15
C MET A 156 13.76 8.70 0.94
N ILE A 157 13.99 9.95 1.34
CA ILE A 157 15.02 10.31 2.36
C ILE A 157 14.83 9.55 3.69
N PRO A 158 13.63 9.58 4.33
CA PRO A 158 13.43 8.85 5.59
C PRO A 158 13.58 7.34 5.41
N THR A 159 13.14 6.80 4.28
CA THR A 159 13.28 5.39 3.94
C THR A 159 14.74 4.96 3.86
N VAL A 160 15.56 5.72 3.13
CA VAL A 160 17.00 5.46 3.01
C VAL A 160 17.70 5.58 4.37
N ARG A 161 17.31 6.57 5.17
CA ARG A 161 17.86 6.72 6.54
C ARG A 161 17.53 5.55 7.46
N ILE A 162 16.32 4.98 7.36
CA ILE A 162 15.93 3.79 8.14
C ILE A 162 16.71 2.56 7.70
N LEU A 163 16.95 2.39 6.40
CA LEU A 163 17.61 1.20 5.85
C LEU A 163 19.14 1.24 5.99
N PHE A 164 19.74 2.42 5.83
CA PHE A 164 21.21 2.59 5.74
C PHE A 164 21.78 3.55 6.79
N GLY A 165 20.95 4.13 7.65
CA GLY A 165 21.41 5.01 8.72
C GLY A 165 22.28 4.27 9.75
N PRO A 166 23.26 4.94 10.38
CA PRO A 166 24.07 4.33 11.41
C PRO A 166 23.16 3.85 12.55
N ARG A 167 23.22 2.56 12.85
CA ARG A 167 22.60 2.01 14.06
C ARG A 167 23.44 2.51 15.23
N HIS A 168 22.95 3.54 15.90
CA HIS A 168 23.50 3.92 17.18
C HIS A 168 23.22 2.75 18.14
N ALA A 169 24.30 2.04 18.47
CA ALA A 169 24.33 1.00 19.51
C ALA A 169 24.18 1.65 20.89
#